data_e6605ddd0154d165d0e877849345f754
#
_entry.id   e6605ddd0154d165d0e877849345f754
#
_cell.length_a   1.000
_cell.length_b   1.000
_cell.length_c   1.000
_cell.angle_alpha   90.00
_cell.angle_beta   90.00
_cell.angle_gamma   90.00
#
_symmetry.space_group_name_H-M   'P 1'
#
loop_
_entity.id
_entity.type
_entity.pdbx_description
1 polymer ?
#
loop_
_entity_poly.entity_id
_entity_poly.type
_entity_poly.pdbx_seq_one_letter_code
_entity_poly.pdbx_strand_id
1 'polypeptide(L)'
;MKSILLFGLYALLVTQPLWSAADEEPAEDMGDVSAPVPEKTTTKKVKAPKPPLEIPADIPHEEDVSYLEGDRKEKADLYLPMNLPEGQKAPALIVIHGGGFNDGDKRKYRELNFCTNAAKRGFLAMSINYKLRKSQGQVTWPQNIQDAKEAVRWLKLNADRYKIDPERIGAMGGSAGGNVAAMLTLTRPEDGFDNAGSRTNIPAQLVCGVDFYGAVDLMTYHDMKMFAKTREEAPELYRKGSPTSYVREKSPPLLMIHGTGDETVKVEQSQVLRAKLEAAGNACPEYTINNQDEVDALKGKLKGNRHALLLIPKAPHTFDLAVSMKKDGPVMMDITDLVFAWLDQHLKPKTK
;
A
#
# COMPACT_ATOMS: atom_id res chain seq x y z
N MET A 1 -56.15 19.87 33.58
CA MET A 1 -56.60 20.65 32.42
C MET A 1 -55.75 20.13 31.24
N LYS A 2 -56.17 19.10 30.56
CA LYS A 2 -56.99 18.98 29.34
C LYS A 2 -56.60 19.99 28.27
N SER A 3 -55.93 19.52 27.21
CA SER A 3 -56.36 19.77 25.84
C SER A 3 -55.68 18.77 24.90
N ILE A 4 -56.51 18.03 24.21
CA ILE A 4 -56.33 17.08 23.11
C ILE A 4 -56.62 17.85 21.82
N LEU A 5 -55.89 17.59 20.75
CA LEU A 5 -56.28 17.78 19.35
C LEU A 5 -55.34 16.89 18.51
N LEU A 6 -55.74 15.83 17.94
CA LEU A 6 -56.68 15.32 16.90
C LEU A 6 -56.27 15.67 15.48
N PHE A 7 -55.79 14.62 14.75
CA PHE A 7 -56.07 14.16 13.39
C PHE A 7 -55.84 15.03 12.15
N GLY A 8 -55.20 14.39 11.18
CA GLY A 8 -55.22 14.75 9.77
C GLY A 8 -54.60 13.67 8.89
N LEU A 9 -55.36 12.57 8.66
CA LEU A 9 -55.07 11.55 7.66
C LEU A 9 -55.50 12.08 6.28
N TYR A 10 -54.59 12.18 5.30
CA TYR A 10 -54.95 12.35 3.90
C TYR A 10 -54.47 11.14 3.11
N ALA A 11 -55.43 10.27 2.73
CA ALA A 11 -55.27 9.23 1.75
C ALA A 11 -55.51 9.83 0.37
N LEU A 12 -54.52 9.74 -0.53
CA LEU A 12 -54.71 10.02 -1.94
C LEU A 12 -54.78 8.68 -2.68
N LEU A 13 -55.98 8.33 -3.11
CA LEU A 13 -56.25 7.30 -4.12
C LEU A 13 -55.79 7.85 -5.48
N VAL A 14 -54.89 7.11 -6.14
CA VAL A 14 -54.63 7.30 -7.57
C VAL A 14 -55.12 6.03 -8.28
N THR A 15 -56.19 6.24 -9.06
CA THR A 15 -56.85 5.27 -9.94
C THR A 15 -55.96 4.94 -11.14
N GLN A 16 -55.78 3.66 -11.43
CA GLN A 16 -55.22 3.17 -12.68
C GLN A 16 -56.33 3.10 -13.76
N PRO A 17 -56.04 3.40 -15.02
CA PRO A 17 -56.94 3.03 -16.11
C PRO A 17 -56.63 1.62 -16.62
N LEU A 18 -57.69 0.81 -16.66
CA LEU A 18 -57.78 -0.44 -17.40
C LEU A 18 -57.72 -0.10 -18.91
N TRP A 19 -56.84 -0.81 -19.65
CA TRP A 19 -56.97 -0.92 -21.06
C TRP A 19 -57.07 -2.40 -21.47
N SER A 20 -58.11 -2.62 -22.28
CA SER A 20 -58.59 -3.93 -22.73
C SER A 20 -57.69 -4.58 -23.78
N ALA A 21 -57.69 -5.90 -23.71
CA ALA A 21 -57.16 -6.77 -24.72
C ALA A 21 -57.96 -6.60 -26.04
N ALA A 22 -57.23 -6.61 -27.14
CA ALA A 22 -57.78 -6.93 -28.46
C ALA A 22 -56.89 -8.02 -29.08
N ASP A 23 -57.56 -9.06 -29.51
CA ASP A 23 -57.06 -10.25 -30.18
C ASP A 23 -56.38 -9.89 -31.51
N GLU A 24 -55.22 -10.50 -31.81
CA GLU A 24 -54.72 -10.71 -33.18
C GLU A 24 -54.12 -12.12 -33.30
N GLU A 25 -54.53 -12.77 -34.38
CA GLU A 25 -54.24 -14.16 -34.78
C GLU A 25 -52.77 -14.36 -35.23
N PRO A 26 -52.30 -15.61 -35.33
CA PRO A 26 -50.89 -15.92 -35.55
C PRO A 26 -50.49 -15.79 -37.02
N ALA A 27 -49.38 -15.10 -37.28
CA ALA A 27 -48.70 -15.12 -38.57
C ALA A 27 -47.69 -16.27 -38.65
N GLU A 28 -47.70 -16.94 -39.78
CA GLU A 28 -46.99 -18.16 -40.12
C GLU A 28 -45.45 -18.04 -40.09
N ASP A 29 -44.87 -19.12 -39.71
CA ASP A 29 -43.46 -19.52 -39.75
C ASP A 29 -42.84 -19.32 -41.14
N MET A 30 -41.85 -18.44 -41.26
CA MET A 30 -40.88 -18.41 -42.35
C MET A 30 -39.50 -18.55 -41.74
N GLY A 31 -39.00 -19.80 -41.76
CA GLY A 31 -37.68 -20.15 -41.31
C GLY A 31 -36.56 -19.35 -41.97
N ASP A 32 -35.82 -18.59 -41.20
CA ASP A 32 -34.53 -18.02 -41.58
C ASP A 32 -33.40 -18.89 -41.03
N VAL A 33 -32.80 -19.66 -41.90
CA VAL A 33 -31.62 -20.46 -41.65
C VAL A 33 -30.40 -19.55 -41.71
N SER A 34 -30.15 -18.80 -40.65
CA SER A 34 -28.89 -18.08 -40.52
C SER A 34 -27.80 -19.06 -40.07
N ALA A 35 -26.78 -19.24 -40.91
CA ALA A 35 -25.58 -20.00 -40.59
C ALA A 35 -24.90 -19.51 -39.32
N PRO A 36 -24.28 -20.39 -38.51
CA PRO A 36 -23.62 -19.97 -37.27
C PRO A 36 -22.42 -19.07 -37.62
N VAL A 37 -22.44 -17.84 -37.07
CA VAL A 37 -21.31 -16.93 -37.12
C VAL A 37 -20.16 -17.58 -36.35
N PRO A 38 -18.96 -17.74 -36.91
CA PRO A 38 -17.85 -18.33 -36.22
C PRO A 38 -17.45 -17.40 -35.03
N GLU A 39 -17.59 -17.92 -33.84
CA GLU A 39 -17.12 -17.30 -32.59
C GLU A 39 -15.59 -17.08 -32.73
N LYS A 40 -15.18 -15.84 -32.90
CA LYS A 40 -13.76 -15.46 -32.85
C LYS A 40 -13.25 -15.67 -31.43
N THR A 41 -12.82 -16.87 -31.13
CA THR A 41 -12.01 -17.18 -29.97
C THR A 41 -10.68 -16.41 -30.09
N THR A 42 -10.68 -15.18 -29.63
CA THR A 42 -9.44 -14.44 -29.40
C THR A 42 -8.74 -15.07 -28.18
N THR A 43 -7.95 -16.11 -28.44
CA THR A 43 -6.96 -16.59 -27.48
C THR A 43 -5.98 -15.44 -27.22
N LYS A 44 -6.20 -14.67 -26.14
CA LYS A 44 -5.17 -13.78 -25.60
C LYS A 44 -3.95 -14.64 -25.32
N LYS A 45 -2.92 -14.55 -26.16
CA LYS A 45 -1.60 -15.12 -25.87
C LYS A 45 -1.19 -14.56 -24.50
N VAL A 46 -1.20 -15.40 -23.49
CA VAL A 46 -0.64 -15.07 -22.16
C VAL A 46 0.85 -14.85 -22.42
N LYS A 47 1.29 -13.60 -22.40
CA LYS A 47 2.71 -13.29 -22.46
C LYS A 47 3.37 -13.94 -21.25
N ALA A 48 4.46 -14.69 -21.50
CA ALA A 48 5.29 -15.21 -20.41
C ALA A 48 5.66 -14.07 -19.45
N PRO A 49 5.66 -14.30 -18.15
CA PRO A 49 6.07 -13.29 -17.18
C PRO A 49 7.48 -12.80 -17.53
N LYS A 50 7.68 -11.49 -17.52
CA LYS A 50 9.02 -10.93 -17.71
C LYS A 50 9.92 -11.41 -16.57
N PRO A 51 11.19 -11.76 -16.84
CA PRO A 51 12.12 -12.13 -15.79
C PRO A 51 12.25 -10.97 -14.76
N PRO A 52 12.57 -11.28 -13.51
CA PRO A 52 12.92 -10.26 -12.51
C PRO A 52 14.05 -9.36 -13.01
N LEU A 53 14.07 -8.12 -12.55
CA LEU A 53 15.18 -7.21 -12.84
C LEU A 53 16.43 -7.70 -12.11
N GLU A 54 17.59 -7.55 -12.76
CA GLU A 54 18.86 -7.89 -12.14
C GLU A 54 19.27 -6.84 -11.10
N ILE A 55 19.77 -7.30 -9.96
CA ILE A 55 20.35 -6.42 -8.96
C ILE A 55 21.75 -6.00 -9.47
N PRO A 56 22.10 -4.70 -9.43
CA PRO A 56 23.42 -4.26 -9.88
C PRO A 56 24.55 -4.99 -9.16
N ALA A 57 25.55 -5.45 -9.92
CA ALA A 57 26.64 -6.29 -9.42
C ALA A 57 27.53 -5.60 -8.35
N ASP A 58 27.51 -4.27 -8.31
CA ASP A 58 28.22 -3.47 -7.30
C ASP A 58 27.49 -3.40 -5.95
N ILE A 59 26.24 -3.90 -5.87
CA ILE A 59 25.46 -3.90 -4.64
C ILE A 59 25.58 -5.27 -3.95
N PRO A 60 26.17 -5.35 -2.75
CA PRO A 60 26.19 -6.60 -1.99
C PRO A 60 24.77 -7.01 -1.59
N HIS A 61 24.39 -8.26 -1.91
CA HIS A 61 23.01 -8.71 -1.71
C HIS A 61 22.92 -10.23 -1.48
N GLU A 62 21.80 -10.66 -0.91
CA GLU A 62 21.36 -12.07 -0.84
C GLU A 62 19.96 -12.17 -1.47
N GLU A 63 19.77 -13.11 -2.40
CA GLU A 63 18.50 -13.31 -3.10
C GLU A 63 17.69 -14.45 -2.48
N ASP A 64 16.36 -14.38 -2.64
CA ASP A 64 15.42 -15.45 -2.30
C ASP A 64 15.54 -15.98 -0.86
N VAL A 65 15.86 -15.10 0.09
CA VAL A 65 15.97 -15.41 1.51
C VAL A 65 14.62 -15.87 2.07
N SER A 66 14.59 -17.03 2.71
CA SER A 66 13.43 -17.57 3.42
C SER A 66 13.24 -16.83 4.75
N TYR A 67 12.37 -15.87 4.81
CA TYR A 67 12.04 -15.14 6.03
C TYR A 67 10.77 -15.67 6.73
N LEU A 68 9.93 -16.38 6.00
CA LEU A 68 8.76 -17.09 6.51
C LEU A 68 9.08 -18.55 6.80
N GLU A 69 8.34 -19.13 7.73
CA GLU A 69 8.50 -20.53 8.12
C GLU A 69 7.73 -21.48 7.19
N GLY A 70 8.13 -22.74 7.21
CA GLY A 70 7.55 -23.80 6.37
C GLY A 70 7.86 -23.60 4.87
N ASP A 71 7.07 -24.28 4.05
CA ASP A 71 7.24 -24.28 2.59
C ASP A 71 6.60 -23.06 1.89
N ARG A 72 6.80 -21.88 2.48
CA ARG A 72 6.30 -20.63 1.92
C ARG A 72 7.11 -20.24 0.69
N LYS A 73 6.37 -19.86 -0.38
CA LYS A 73 6.96 -19.44 -1.66
C LYS A 73 7.40 -17.99 -1.65
N GLU A 74 6.82 -17.21 -0.75
CA GLU A 74 7.16 -15.82 -0.57
C GLU A 74 8.57 -15.72 0.03
N LYS A 75 9.46 -15.00 -0.66
CA LYS A 75 10.88 -14.81 -0.29
C LYS A 75 11.19 -13.33 -0.17
N ALA A 76 12.37 -13.01 0.32
CA ALA A 76 12.90 -11.66 0.35
C ALA A 76 14.25 -11.57 -0.37
N ASP A 77 14.58 -10.39 -0.89
CA ASP A 77 15.94 -10.04 -1.28
C ASP A 77 16.50 -9.05 -0.26
N LEU A 78 17.72 -9.30 0.17
CA LEU A 78 18.46 -8.42 1.08
C LEU A 78 19.51 -7.64 0.30
N TYR A 79 19.54 -6.34 0.51
CA TYR A 79 20.55 -5.44 -0.01
C TYR A 79 21.36 -4.95 1.16
N LEU A 80 22.63 -5.37 1.21
CA LEU A 80 23.48 -5.18 2.39
C LEU A 80 24.04 -3.76 2.43
N PRO A 81 24.22 -3.18 3.64
CA PRO A 81 24.69 -1.80 3.77
C PRO A 81 26.11 -1.67 3.24
N MET A 82 26.32 -0.66 2.38
CA MET A 82 27.65 -0.28 1.89
C MET A 82 28.27 0.77 2.85
N ASN A 83 29.59 0.76 2.94
CA ASN A 83 30.36 1.79 3.67
C ASN A 83 29.93 1.96 5.15
N LEU A 84 29.47 0.87 5.80
CA LEU A 84 29.19 0.90 7.21
C LEU A 84 30.51 1.00 8.01
N PRO A 85 30.70 2.05 8.85
CA PRO A 85 31.90 2.16 9.67
C PRO A 85 32.05 0.97 10.61
N GLU A 86 33.30 0.61 10.91
CA GLU A 86 33.60 -0.50 11.81
C GLU A 86 32.96 -0.30 13.18
N GLY A 87 32.37 -1.36 13.73
CA GLY A 87 31.67 -1.34 15.01
C GLY A 87 30.29 -0.66 15.01
N GLN A 88 29.85 -0.09 13.90
CA GLN A 88 28.51 0.47 13.79
C GLN A 88 27.50 -0.59 13.32
N LYS A 89 26.26 -0.42 13.79
CA LYS A 89 25.09 -1.18 13.31
C LYS A 89 24.26 -0.32 12.36
N ALA A 90 23.86 -0.90 11.21
CA ALA A 90 23.05 -0.24 10.21
C ALA A 90 21.58 -0.12 10.66
N PRO A 91 20.85 0.92 10.26
CA PRO A 91 19.39 0.88 10.26
C PRO A 91 18.90 -0.10 9.18
N ALA A 92 17.67 -0.60 9.33
CA ALA A 92 17.06 -1.46 8.33
C ALA A 92 15.76 -0.85 7.75
N LEU A 93 15.48 -1.18 6.49
CA LEU A 93 14.31 -0.72 5.77
C LEU A 93 13.63 -1.91 5.07
N ILE A 94 12.36 -2.16 5.40
CA ILE A 94 11.54 -3.13 4.67
C ILE A 94 10.89 -2.41 3.50
N VAL A 95 11.09 -2.92 2.29
CA VAL A 95 10.51 -2.38 1.05
C VAL A 95 9.42 -3.33 0.56
N ILE A 96 8.21 -2.79 0.32
CA ILE A 96 7.00 -3.57 0.11
C ILE A 96 6.37 -3.18 -1.23
N HIS A 97 6.26 -4.16 -2.14
CA HIS A 97 5.73 -3.92 -3.47
C HIS A 97 4.22 -3.67 -3.48
N GLY A 98 3.76 -2.91 -4.48
CA GLY A 98 2.34 -2.76 -4.80
C GLY A 98 1.78 -3.91 -5.62
N GLY A 99 0.61 -3.67 -6.25
CA GLY A 99 -0.04 -4.64 -7.15
C GLY A 99 -1.42 -5.11 -6.68
N GLY A 100 -2.13 -4.28 -5.91
CA GLY A 100 -3.52 -4.50 -5.50
C GLY A 100 -3.74 -5.79 -4.71
N PHE A 101 -2.73 -6.28 -4.00
CA PHE A 101 -2.71 -7.57 -3.27
C PHE A 101 -2.93 -8.82 -4.14
N ASN A 102 -2.83 -8.69 -5.48
CA ASN A 102 -3.02 -9.78 -6.44
C ASN A 102 -1.76 -10.05 -7.27
N ASP A 103 -0.95 -9.04 -7.47
CA ASP A 103 0.26 -9.05 -8.26
C ASP A 103 1.38 -8.29 -7.55
N GLY A 104 2.58 -8.40 -8.06
CA GLY A 104 3.74 -7.73 -7.52
C GLY A 104 4.90 -8.69 -7.33
N ASP A 105 6.07 -8.13 -7.15
CA ASP A 105 7.29 -8.86 -6.84
C ASP A 105 8.30 -7.95 -6.13
N LYS A 106 9.09 -8.54 -5.23
CA LYS A 106 10.17 -7.90 -4.48
C LYS A 106 11.25 -7.27 -5.36
N ARG A 107 11.29 -7.62 -6.66
CA ARG A 107 12.31 -7.18 -7.62
C ARG A 107 11.69 -6.45 -8.80
N LYS A 108 10.77 -5.50 -8.52
CA LYS A 108 10.30 -4.53 -9.50
C LYS A 108 11.11 -3.23 -9.42
N TYR A 109 10.89 -2.31 -10.35
CA TYR A 109 11.70 -1.09 -10.50
C TYR A 109 11.78 -0.22 -9.25
N ARG A 110 10.65 0.01 -8.55
CA ARG A 110 10.63 0.80 -7.31
C ARG A 110 11.45 0.14 -6.24
N GLU A 111 11.17 -1.14 -6.01
CA GLU A 111 11.81 -1.94 -4.98
C GLU A 111 13.32 -1.99 -5.22
N LEU A 112 13.73 -2.26 -6.46
CA LEU A 112 15.14 -2.26 -6.85
C LEU A 112 15.79 -0.89 -6.64
N ASN A 113 15.12 0.20 -7.10
CA ASN A 113 15.63 1.56 -6.94
C ASN A 113 15.80 1.94 -5.47
N PHE A 114 14.78 1.75 -4.64
CA PHE A 114 14.86 2.11 -3.23
C PHE A 114 15.82 1.21 -2.45
N CYS A 115 15.89 -0.08 -2.73
CA CYS A 115 16.81 -0.98 -2.05
C CYS A 115 18.27 -0.69 -2.39
N THR A 116 18.61 -0.45 -3.66
CA THR A 116 19.98 -0.10 -4.07
C THR A 116 20.39 1.25 -3.48
N ASN A 117 19.48 2.24 -3.46
CA ASN A 117 19.72 3.53 -2.83
C ASN A 117 19.87 3.43 -1.32
N ALA A 118 19.11 2.56 -0.65
CA ALA A 118 19.25 2.27 0.77
C ALA A 118 20.61 1.68 1.09
N ALA A 119 21.04 0.63 0.35
CA ALA A 119 22.33 0.00 0.53
C ALA A 119 23.50 1.00 0.40
N LYS A 120 23.48 1.84 -0.65
CA LYS A 120 24.47 2.91 -0.87
C LYS A 120 24.54 3.94 0.26
N ARG A 121 23.44 4.12 1.00
CA ARG A 121 23.32 5.06 2.14
C ARG A 121 23.58 4.39 3.50
N GLY A 122 24.03 3.13 3.49
CA GLY A 122 24.38 2.39 4.71
C GLY A 122 23.18 1.79 5.46
N PHE A 123 22.03 1.59 4.81
CA PHE A 123 20.92 0.81 5.31
C PHE A 123 21.03 -0.65 4.85
N LEU A 124 20.58 -1.58 5.68
CA LEU A 124 20.14 -2.86 5.16
C LEU A 124 18.72 -2.68 4.61
N ALA A 125 18.49 -3.00 3.32
CA ALA A 125 17.15 -3.04 2.77
C ALA A 125 16.70 -4.48 2.54
N MET A 126 15.44 -4.76 2.92
CA MET A 126 14.80 -6.07 2.73
C MET A 126 13.56 -5.89 1.88
N SER A 127 13.63 -6.28 0.61
CA SER A 127 12.47 -6.29 -0.28
C SER A 127 11.73 -7.60 -0.15
N ILE A 128 10.44 -7.58 0.14
CA ILE A 128 9.65 -8.78 0.48
C ILE A 128 8.58 -9.09 -0.55
N ASN A 129 8.42 -10.39 -0.85
CA ASN A 129 7.18 -10.94 -1.36
C ASN A 129 6.31 -11.37 -0.18
N TYR A 130 5.03 -11.08 -0.24
CA TYR A 130 4.03 -11.39 0.80
C TYR A 130 2.81 -12.08 0.17
N LYS A 131 1.92 -12.64 0.96
CA LYS A 131 0.77 -13.41 0.47
C LYS A 131 -0.10 -12.59 -0.47
N LEU A 132 -0.15 -13.04 -1.73
CA LEU A 132 -0.98 -12.48 -2.79
C LEU A 132 -2.15 -13.40 -3.14
N ARG A 133 -3.27 -12.78 -3.53
CA ARG A 133 -4.42 -13.51 -4.04
C ARG A 133 -4.16 -13.98 -5.47
N LYS A 134 -4.24 -15.29 -5.70
CA LYS A 134 -3.97 -15.91 -7.01
C LYS A 134 -5.22 -16.45 -7.70
N SER A 135 -6.34 -16.58 -6.97
CA SER A 135 -7.60 -17.09 -7.52
C SER A 135 -8.81 -16.33 -6.97
N GLN A 136 -9.93 -16.42 -7.67
CA GLN A 136 -11.19 -15.86 -7.19
C GLN A 136 -11.61 -16.53 -5.88
N GLY A 137 -12.17 -15.77 -4.96
CA GLY A 137 -12.60 -16.26 -3.64
C GLY A 137 -11.48 -16.53 -2.63
N GLN A 138 -10.21 -16.50 -3.04
CA GLN A 138 -9.10 -16.67 -2.11
C GLN A 138 -8.99 -15.46 -1.15
N VAL A 139 -9.09 -15.73 0.15
CA VAL A 139 -8.83 -14.76 1.21
C VAL A 139 -7.33 -14.73 1.52
N THR A 140 -6.75 -13.54 1.55
CA THR A 140 -5.33 -13.35 1.89
C THR A 140 -5.12 -12.41 3.07
N TRP A 141 -6.15 -11.77 3.52
CA TRP A 141 -6.18 -10.98 4.74
C TRP A 141 -6.47 -11.87 5.96
N PRO A 142 -5.82 -11.72 7.11
CA PRO A 142 -4.73 -10.76 7.41
C PRO A 142 -3.32 -11.30 7.11
N GLN A 143 -3.18 -12.44 6.41
CA GLN A 143 -1.91 -13.12 6.18
C GLN A 143 -0.86 -12.22 5.51
N ASN A 144 -1.28 -11.36 4.58
CA ASN A 144 -0.40 -10.39 3.92
C ASN A 144 0.27 -9.41 4.90
N ILE A 145 -0.47 -8.95 5.93
CA ILE A 145 0.07 -8.07 6.98
C ILE A 145 0.94 -8.88 7.95
N GLN A 146 0.52 -10.09 8.30
CA GLN A 146 1.28 -10.99 9.17
C GLN A 146 2.62 -11.38 8.56
N ASP A 147 2.67 -11.64 7.24
CA ASP A 147 3.92 -11.90 6.52
C ASP A 147 4.89 -10.70 6.63
N ALA A 148 4.38 -9.49 6.45
CA ALA A 148 5.21 -8.30 6.57
C ALA A 148 5.68 -8.05 8.03
N LYS A 149 4.87 -8.39 9.04
CA LYS A 149 5.30 -8.39 10.45
C LYS A 149 6.38 -9.46 10.73
N GLU A 150 6.28 -10.62 10.09
CA GLU A 150 7.32 -11.66 10.19
C GLU A 150 8.65 -11.19 9.58
N ALA A 151 8.65 -10.34 8.54
CA ALA A 151 9.87 -9.74 8.02
C ALA A 151 10.57 -8.84 9.07
N VAL A 152 9.80 -8.05 9.84
CA VAL A 152 10.34 -7.26 10.95
C VAL A 152 10.98 -8.16 12.00
N ARG A 153 10.30 -9.22 12.41
CA ARG A 153 10.79 -10.17 13.41
C ARG A 153 12.01 -10.91 12.94
N TRP A 154 12.01 -11.30 11.65
CA TRP A 154 13.15 -11.97 11.04
C TRP A 154 14.41 -11.08 11.03
N LEU A 155 14.25 -9.79 10.71
CA LEU A 155 15.36 -8.82 10.77
C LEU A 155 15.88 -8.68 12.20
N LYS A 156 14.99 -8.56 13.19
CA LYS A 156 15.38 -8.46 14.62
C LYS A 156 16.14 -9.72 15.09
N LEU A 157 15.66 -10.90 14.71
CA LEU A 157 16.30 -12.17 15.06
C LEU A 157 17.71 -12.32 14.45
N ASN A 158 17.89 -11.77 13.25
CA ASN A 158 19.15 -11.85 12.50
C ASN A 158 20.01 -10.57 12.63
N ALA A 159 19.71 -9.73 13.60
CA ALA A 159 20.32 -8.41 13.76
C ALA A 159 21.86 -8.47 13.87
N ASP A 160 22.40 -9.42 14.62
CA ASP A 160 23.85 -9.57 14.79
C ASP A 160 24.51 -10.12 13.53
N ARG A 161 23.87 -11.08 12.84
CA ARG A 161 24.38 -11.64 11.57
C ARG A 161 24.58 -10.54 10.53
N TYR A 162 23.62 -9.65 10.40
CA TYR A 162 23.62 -8.60 9.38
C TYR A 162 24.13 -7.24 9.89
N LYS A 163 24.61 -7.17 11.14
CA LYS A 163 25.10 -5.94 11.77
C LYS A 163 24.09 -4.79 11.70
N ILE A 164 22.80 -5.09 11.95
CA ILE A 164 21.74 -4.08 12.01
C ILE A 164 21.36 -3.77 13.46
N ASP A 165 20.81 -2.58 13.66
CA ASP A 165 20.21 -2.20 14.94
C ASP A 165 18.72 -2.63 14.92
N PRO A 166 18.31 -3.61 15.74
CA PRO A 166 16.94 -4.10 15.78
C PRO A 166 15.91 -3.04 16.21
N GLU A 167 16.36 -1.95 16.86
CA GLU A 167 15.50 -0.84 17.28
C GLU A 167 15.39 0.28 16.22
N ARG A 168 16.05 0.12 15.06
CA ARG A 168 16.05 1.10 13.97
C ARG A 168 15.59 0.49 12.66
N ILE A 169 14.34 -0.02 12.65
CA ILE A 169 13.70 -0.62 11.49
C ILE A 169 12.53 0.26 11.06
N GLY A 170 12.50 0.62 9.78
CA GLY A 170 11.38 1.29 9.12
C GLY A 170 10.79 0.44 8.00
N ALA A 171 9.69 0.90 7.43
CA ALA A 171 9.11 0.30 6.21
C ALA A 171 8.72 1.37 5.20
N MET A 172 8.67 0.98 3.93
CA MET A 172 8.13 1.78 2.84
C MET A 172 7.46 0.92 1.79
N GLY A 173 6.49 1.48 1.10
CA GLY A 173 5.83 0.79 0.01
C GLY A 173 4.93 1.69 -0.81
N GLY A 174 4.50 1.21 -1.98
CA GLY A 174 3.62 1.96 -2.86
C GLY A 174 2.29 1.24 -3.13
N SER A 175 1.17 1.97 -3.24
CA SER A 175 -0.15 1.41 -3.51
C SER A 175 -0.56 0.39 -2.43
N ALA A 176 -0.85 -0.86 -2.79
CA ALA A 176 -1.07 -1.92 -1.82
C ALA A 176 0.10 -2.07 -0.81
N GLY A 177 1.35 -1.90 -1.26
CA GLY A 177 2.53 -1.88 -0.38
C GLY A 177 2.55 -0.68 0.56
N GLY A 178 2.02 0.47 0.13
CA GLY A 178 1.82 1.66 0.97
C GLY A 178 0.83 1.39 2.11
N ASN A 179 -0.30 0.73 1.81
CA ASN A 179 -1.22 0.27 2.84
C ASN A 179 -0.51 -0.64 3.86
N VAL A 180 0.27 -1.65 3.38
CA VAL A 180 1.00 -2.55 4.28
C VAL A 180 2.03 -1.79 5.11
N ALA A 181 2.80 -0.86 4.52
CA ALA A 181 3.78 -0.05 5.25
C ALA A 181 3.11 0.82 6.33
N ALA A 182 1.96 1.44 6.02
CA ALA A 182 1.17 2.20 6.99
C ALA A 182 0.59 1.28 8.08
N MET A 183 0.09 0.09 7.74
CA MET A 183 -0.38 -0.91 8.72
C MET A 183 0.74 -1.34 9.66
N LEU A 184 1.94 -1.68 9.15
CA LEU A 184 3.10 -2.02 9.98
C LEU A 184 3.50 -0.89 10.92
N THR A 185 3.41 0.35 10.44
CA THR A 185 3.82 1.54 11.21
C THR A 185 2.83 1.86 12.33
N LEU A 186 1.53 1.79 12.04
CA LEU A 186 0.48 2.30 12.94
C LEU A 186 -0.08 1.24 13.90
N THR A 187 0.01 -0.06 13.53
CA THR A 187 -0.54 -1.14 14.37
C THR A 187 0.40 -1.51 15.52
N ARG A 188 -0.20 -1.89 16.65
CA ARG A 188 0.44 -2.34 17.88
C ARG A 188 0.05 -3.80 18.17
N PRO A 189 0.71 -4.49 19.12
CA PRO A 189 0.37 -5.88 19.47
C PRO A 189 -1.09 -6.09 19.85
N GLU A 190 -1.69 -5.13 20.57
CA GLU A 190 -3.09 -5.17 20.97
C GLU A 190 -4.10 -5.12 19.83
N ASP A 191 -3.68 -4.74 18.61
CA ASP A 191 -4.55 -4.70 17.43
C ASP A 191 -4.76 -6.08 16.77
N GLY A 192 -4.06 -7.12 17.27
CA GLY A 192 -4.31 -8.52 16.92
C GLY A 192 -3.63 -9.02 15.65
N PHE A 193 -2.62 -8.31 15.12
CA PHE A 193 -1.83 -8.77 13.96
C PHE A 193 -0.49 -9.42 14.36
N ASP A 194 -0.13 -9.38 15.63
CA ASP A 194 1.14 -9.86 16.13
C ASP A 194 1.10 -11.30 16.67
N ASN A 195 -0.04 -11.95 16.65
CA ASN A 195 -0.30 -13.26 17.24
C ASN A 195 -0.25 -14.43 16.25
N ALA A 196 0.30 -14.24 15.05
CA ALA A 196 0.51 -15.27 14.05
C ALA A 196 2.00 -15.57 13.84
N GLY A 197 2.32 -16.82 13.52
CA GLY A 197 3.70 -17.29 13.35
C GLY A 197 4.32 -17.75 14.66
N SER A 198 5.56 -18.24 14.61
CA SER A 198 6.28 -18.79 15.77
C SER A 198 7.09 -17.73 16.55
N ARG A 199 7.34 -16.57 15.95
CA ARG A 199 8.17 -15.49 16.54
C ARG A 199 7.34 -14.41 17.23
N THR A 200 6.16 -14.74 17.73
CA THR A 200 5.22 -13.78 18.36
C THR A 200 5.77 -13.11 19.62
N ASN A 201 6.79 -13.68 20.23
CA ASN A 201 7.52 -13.10 21.36
C ASN A 201 8.47 -11.95 20.95
N ILE A 202 8.73 -11.75 19.64
CA ILE A 202 9.54 -10.64 19.13
C ILE A 202 8.59 -9.53 18.67
N PRO A 203 8.67 -8.31 19.25
CA PRO A 203 7.82 -7.20 18.83
C PRO A 203 8.07 -6.78 17.37
N ALA A 204 7.00 -6.62 16.58
CA ALA A 204 7.07 -6.21 15.18
C ALA A 204 6.79 -4.71 14.97
N GLN A 205 7.06 -3.87 15.98
CA GLN A 205 6.93 -2.43 15.86
C GLN A 205 8.06 -1.83 15.03
N LEU A 206 7.68 -0.80 14.26
CA LEU A 206 8.59 0.03 13.47
C LEU A 206 8.84 1.38 14.11
N VAL A 207 9.98 1.99 13.78
CA VAL A 207 10.30 3.36 14.16
C VAL A 207 9.53 4.37 13.31
N CYS A 208 9.41 4.12 12.01
CA CYS A 208 8.74 5.01 11.06
C CYS A 208 8.29 4.25 9.80
N GLY A 209 7.44 4.90 9.01
CA GLY A 209 7.01 4.39 7.71
C GLY A 209 6.95 5.45 6.62
N VAL A 210 6.99 4.99 5.36
CA VAL A 210 6.75 5.82 4.17
C VAL A 210 5.64 5.16 3.34
N ASP A 211 4.57 5.88 3.13
CA ASP A 211 3.43 5.49 2.32
C ASP A 211 3.41 6.27 1.00
N PHE A 212 3.64 5.59 -0.11
CA PHE A 212 3.43 6.13 -1.45
C PHE A 212 2.03 5.76 -1.91
N TYR A 213 1.14 6.74 -1.98
CA TYR A 213 -0.21 6.62 -2.54
C TYR A 213 -0.94 5.32 -2.15
N GLY A 214 -0.88 4.94 -0.89
CA GLY A 214 -1.58 3.76 -0.36
C GLY A 214 -3.09 3.97 -0.23
N ALA A 215 -3.85 2.88 -0.40
CA ALA A 215 -5.26 2.87 -0.02
C ALA A 215 -5.37 2.67 1.50
N VAL A 216 -5.55 3.75 2.25
CA VAL A 216 -5.41 3.76 3.72
C VAL A 216 -6.73 3.86 4.49
N ASP A 217 -7.82 4.18 3.80
CA ASP A 217 -9.18 4.08 4.30
C ASP A 217 -10.03 3.21 3.37
N LEU A 218 -10.09 1.93 3.64
CA LEU A 218 -10.81 0.97 2.80
C LEU A 218 -12.32 1.12 2.91
N MET A 219 -12.82 1.86 3.91
CA MET A 219 -14.26 2.17 4.03
C MET A 219 -14.72 3.16 2.95
N THR A 220 -13.83 3.98 2.43
CA THR A 220 -14.09 4.95 1.36
C THR A 220 -13.50 4.55 0.00
N TYR A 221 -12.84 3.39 -0.05
CA TYR A 221 -12.26 2.82 -1.26
C TYR A 221 -13.21 1.81 -1.92
N HIS A 222 -12.84 1.24 -3.07
CA HIS A 222 -13.61 0.17 -3.69
C HIS A 222 -13.49 -1.17 -2.95
N ASP A 223 -14.33 -2.13 -3.29
CA ASP A 223 -14.30 -3.45 -2.67
C ASP A 223 -12.98 -4.18 -2.90
N MET A 224 -12.41 -4.68 -1.80
CA MET A 224 -11.10 -5.31 -1.78
C MET A 224 -11.20 -6.82 -1.98
N LYS A 225 -10.70 -7.29 -3.11
CA LYS A 225 -10.74 -8.72 -3.47
C LYS A 225 -10.01 -9.63 -2.47
N MET A 226 -9.08 -9.12 -1.69
CA MET A 226 -8.35 -9.86 -0.66
C MET A 226 -9.22 -10.36 0.50
N PHE A 227 -10.39 -9.76 0.69
CA PHE A 227 -11.36 -10.16 1.71
C PHE A 227 -12.35 -11.22 1.22
N ALA A 228 -12.50 -11.41 -0.11
CA ALA A 228 -13.53 -12.22 -0.75
C ALA A 228 -14.97 -11.88 -0.31
N LYS A 229 -15.18 -10.70 0.25
CA LYS A 229 -16.46 -10.11 0.67
C LYS A 229 -16.48 -8.63 0.31
N THR A 230 -17.67 -8.10 0.03
CA THR A 230 -17.87 -6.67 -0.17
C THR A 230 -17.80 -5.92 1.15
N ARG A 231 -17.67 -4.61 1.08
CA ARG A 231 -17.69 -3.72 2.25
C ARG A 231 -19.03 -3.78 2.98
N GLU A 232 -20.13 -3.93 2.26
CA GLU A 232 -21.49 -4.07 2.83
C GLU A 232 -21.64 -5.39 3.60
N GLU A 233 -21.11 -6.48 3.04
CA GLU A 233 -21.17 -7.82 3.67
C GLU A 233 -20.30 -7.93 4.92
N ALA A 234 -19.18 -7.21 4.98
CA ALA A 234 -18.20 -7.34 6.06
C ALA A 234 -17.49 -6.03 6.40
N PRO A 235 -18.19 -4.98 6.83
CA PRO A 235 -17.61 -3.66 7.07
C PRO A 235 -16.46 -3.68 8.09
N GLU A 236 -16.49 -4.60 9.06
CA GLU A 236 -15.42 -4.73 10.05
C GLU A 236 -14.09 -5.19 9.46
N LEU A 237 -14.10 -6.00 8.38
CA LEU A 237 -12.86 -6.37 7.68
C LEU A 237 -12.24 -5.15 7.02
N TYR A 238 -13.05 -4.28 6.43
CA TYR A 238 -12.59 -3.06 5.79
C TYR A 238 -12.04 -2.05 6.81
N ARG A 239 -12.71 -1.88 7.96
CA ARG A 239 -12.16 -1.09 9.07
C ARG A 239 -10.83 -1.64 9.55
N LYS A 240 -10.76 -2.95 9.82
CA LYS A 240 -9.52 -3.61 10.26
C LYS A 240 -8.41 -3.55 9.22
N GLY A 241 -8.74 -3.54 7.92
CA GLY A 241 -7.77 -3.39 6.84
C GLY A 241 -7.33 -1.95 6.56
N SER A 242 -7.91 -0.98 7.26
CA SER A 242 -7.67 0.46 7.07
C SER A 242 -6.62 0.98 8.05
N PRO A 243 -5.44 1.41 7.62
CA PRO A 243 -4.45 2.10 8.46
C PRO A 243 -5.05 3.25 9.28
N THR A 244 -6.01 3.98 8.74
CA THR A 244 -6.71 5.07 9.42
C THR A 244 -7.39 4.66 10.73
N SER A 245 -7.71 3.38 10.91
CA SER A 245 -8.32 2.84 12.13
C SER A 245 -7.33 2.72 13.30
N TYR A 246 -6.02 2.81 13.04
CA TYR A 246 -4.96 2.61 14.02
C TYR A 246 -4.20 3.89 14.36
N VAL A 247 -4.66 5.04 13.85
CA VAL A 247 -4.13 6.34 14.21
C VAL A 247 -4.47 6.65 15.67
N ARG A 248 -3.46 7.04 16.45
CA ARG A 248 -3.56 7.36 17.89
C ARG A 248 -2.70 8.58 18.20
N GLU A 249 -2.91 9.16 19.37
CA GLU A 249 -1.93 10.07 19.95
C GLU A 249 -0.53 9.41 19.99
N LYS A 250 0.50 10.13 19.57
CA LYS A 250 1.89 9.64 19.47
C LYS A 250 2.05 8.45 18.51
N SER A 251 1.30 8.44 17.40
CA SER A 251 1.57 7.51 16.29
C SER A 251 3.04 7.59 15.86
N PRO A 252 3.68 6.46 15.45
CA PRO A 252 5.03 6.49 14.92
C PRO A 252 5.11 7.39 13.67
N PRO A 253 6.26 8.03 13.41
CA PRO A 253 6.45 8.89 12.25
C PRO A 253 6.03 8.25 10.94
N LEU A 254 5.27 8.98 10.13
CA LEU A 254 4.77 8.52 8.83
C LEU A 254 4.87 9.63 7.79
N LEU A 255 5.61 9.37 6.72
CA LEU A 255 5.67 10.21 5.53
C LEU A 255 4.70 9.68 4.48
N MET A 256 3.78 10.51 4.02
CA MET A 256 2.84 10.18 2.95
C MET A 256 3.21 10.97 1.69
N ILE A 257 3.17 10.33 0.52
CA ILE A 257 3.52 10.97 -0.76
C ILE A 257 2.49 10.56 -1.79
N HIS A 258 1.82 11.54 -2.43
CA HIS A 258 0.71 11.27 -3.33
C HIS A 258 0.67 12.20 -4.52
N GLY A 259 0.38 11.67 -5.69
CA GLY A 259 0.12 12.46 -6.89
C GLY A 259 -1.33 12.94 -6.94
N THR A 260 -1.58 14.23 -7.20
CA THR A 260 -2.95 14.75 -7.27
C THR A 260 -3.73 14.32 -8.51
N GLY A 261 -3.05 13.74 -9.51
CA GLY A 261 -3.66 13.15 -10.71
C GLY A 261 -3.84 11.64 -10.63
N ASP A 262 -3.76 11.06 -9.43
CA ASP A 262 -3.91 9.62 -9.24
C ASP A 262 -5.38 9.19 -9.40
N GLU A 263 -5.65 8.44 -10.48
CA GLU A 263 -6.97 7.92 -10.81
C GLU A 263 -7.21 6.50 -10.26
N THR A 264 -6.17 5.84 -9.76
CA THR A 264 -6.26 4.47 -9.21
C THR A 264 -6.53 4.50 -7.71
N VAL A 265 -5.74 5.25 -6.97
CA VAL A 265 -5.93 5.53 -5.55
C VAL A 265 -6.03 7.05 -5.43
N LYS A 266 -7.23 7.54 -5.23
CA LYS A 266 -7.48 8.98 -5.17
C LYS A 266 -6.70 9.62 -4.01
N VAL A 267 -6.21 10.84 -4.22
CA VAL A 267 -5.39 11.60 -3.25
C VAL A 267 -6.08 11.79 -1.91
N GLU A 268 -7.40 11.77 -1.89
CA GLU A 268 -8.24 11.84 -0.69
C GLU A 268 -7.88 10.75 0.33
N GLN A 269 -7.33 9.61 -0.11
CA GLN A 269 -6.87 8.57 0.81
C GLN A 269 -5.76 9.10 1.73
N SER A 270 -4.73 9.73 1.19
CA SER A 270 -3.68 10.35 2.01
C SER A 270 -4.17 11.56 2.81
N GLN A 271 -5.10 12.35 2.27
CA GLN A 271 -5.70 13.49 2.97
C GLN A 271 -6.52 13.05 4.18
N VAL A 272 -7.27 11.95 4.07
CA VAL A 272 -8.02 11.37 5.21
C VAL A 272 -7.08 10.87 6.29
N LEU A 273 -5.98 10.19 5.93
CA LEU A 273 -4.99 9.74 6.92
C LEU A 273 -4.31 10.92 7.61
N ARG A 274 -3.95 11.97 6.86
CA ARG A 274 -3.43 13.22 7.41
C ARG A 274 -4.40 13.84 8.42
N ALA A 275 -5.68 14.01 8.03
CA ALA A 275 -6.71 14.57 8.90
C ALA A 275 -6.90 13.73 10.19
N LYS A 276 -6.83 12.40 10.10
CA LYS A 276 -6.89 11.50 11.26
C LYS A 276 -5.68 11.69 12.18
N LEU A 277 -4.48 11.83 11.63
CA LEU A 277 -3.27 12.10 12.41
C LEU A 277 -3.39 13.43 13.17
N GLU A 278 -3.85 14.49 12.50
CA GLU A 278 -4.05 15.81 13.12
C GLU A 278 -5.14 15.77 14.20
N ALA A 279 -6.26 15.12 13.95
CA ALA A 279 -7.34 14.94 14.92
C ALA A 279 -6.89 14.16 16.17
N ALA A 280 -5.90 13.28 16.02
CA ALA A 280 -5.27 12.55 17.13
C ALA A 280 -4.10 13.32 17.79
N GLY A 281 -3.91 14.59 17.48
CA GLY A 281 -2.87 15.45 18.06
C GLY A 281 -1.48 15.27 17.45
N ASN A 282 -1.35 14.59 16.31
CA ASN A 282 -0.08 14.46 15.60
C ASN A 282 0.02 15.54 14.52
N ALA A 283 0.92 16.51 14.66
CA ALA A 283 1.17 17.51 13.62
C ALA A 283 1.59 16.84 12.32
N CYS A 284 0.88 17.12 11.24
CA CYS A 284 1.10 16.53 9.93
C CYS A 284 0.99 17.60 8.81
N PRO A 285 2.01 18.45 8.64
CA PRO A 285 1.99 19.47 7.62
C PRO A 285 1.89 18.87 6.22
N GLU A 286 1.25 19.62 5.33
CA GLU A 286 1.12 19.32 3.92
C GLU A 286 2.03 20.23 3.09
N TYR A 287 2.72 19.65 2.13
CA TYR A 287 3.60 20.36 1.21
C TYR A 287 3.27 19.97 -0.22
N THR A 288 3.18 20.94 -1.11
CA THR A 288 3.07 20.72 -2.56
C THR A 288 4.44 20.90 -3.20
N ILE A 289 4.82 19.99 -4.08
CA ILE A 289 6.11 19.95 -4.78
C ILE A 289 5.84 20.11 -6.28
N ASN A 290 6.15 21.26 -6.87
CA ASN A 290 5.86 21.56 -8.27
C ASN A 290 7.02 21.27 -9.23
N ASN A 291 8.25 21.25 -8.73
CA ASN A 291 9.46 21.05 -9.53
C ASN A 291 10.62 20.48 -8.69
N GLN A 292 11.72 20.13 -9.36
CA GLN A 292 12.87 19.50 -8.70
C GLN A 292 13.57 20.42 -7.69
N ASP A 293 13.61 21.74 -7.93
CA ASP A 293 14.26 22.68 -7.00
C ASP A 293 13.53 22.72 -5.65
N GLU A 294 12.21 22.57 -5.67
CA GLU A 294 11.39 22.51 -4.45
C GLU A 294 11.64 21.22 -3.66
N VAL A 295 12.02 20.11 -4.30
CA VAL A 295 12.42 18.86 -3.62
C VAL A 295 13.61 19.14 -2.70
N ASP A 296 14.63 19.81 -3.19
CA ASP A 296 15.83 20.11 -2.42
C ASP A 296 15.56 21.11 -1.28
N ALA A 297 14.76 22.14 -1.55
CA ALA A 297 14.34 23.11 -0.53
C ALA A 297 13.51 22.46 0.59
N LEU A 298 12.73 21.43 0.26
CA LEU A 298 11.85 20.75 1.20
C LEU A 298 12.62 19.85 2.18
N LYS A 299 13.80 19.34 1.82
CA LYS A 299 14.65 18.55 2.75
C LYS A 299 14.89 19.29 4.08
N GLY A 300 15.13 20.59 4.02
CA GLY A 300 15.29 21.43 5.21
C GLY A 300 13.99 21.62 6.01
N LYS A 301 12.86 21.77 5.32
CA LYS A 301 11.53 21.97 5.94
C LYS A 301 10.98 20.70 6.61
N LEU A 302 11.34 19.52 6.10
CA LEU A 302 10.95 18.24 6.71
C LEU A 302 11.74 17.92 7.97
N LYS A 303 12.84 18.63 8.24
CA LYS A 303 13.65 18.40 9.42
C LYS A 303 12.83 18.65 10.70
N GLY A 304 12.74 17.64 11.55
CA GLY A 304 11.96 17.68 12.79
C GLY A 304 10.49 17.27 12.64
N ASN A 305 9.96 17.17 11.42
CA ASN A 305 8.59 16.71 11.23
C ASN A 305 8.50 15.19 11.40
N ARG A 306 7.63 14.75 12.31
CA ARG A 306 7.33 13.32 12.51
C ARG A 306 6.43 12.79 11.40
N HIS A 307 5.44 13.56 10.98
CA HIS A 307 4.54 13.24 9.89
C HIS A 307 4.56 14.36 8.85
N ALA A 308 4.32 14.02 7.61
CA ALA A 308 4.05 14.97 6.55
C ALA A 308 3.27 14.30 5.40
N LEU A 309 2.49 15.11 4.69
CA LEU A 309 1.90 14.75 3.39
C LEU A 309 2.57 15.58 2.30
N LEU A 310 3.15 14.90 1.34
CA LEU A 310 3.75 15.52 0.14
C LEU A 310 2.83 15.29 -1.05
N LEU A 311 2.39 16.37 -1.68
CA LEU A 311 1.56 16.35 -2.87
C LEU A 311 2.37 16.70 -4.10
N ILE A 312 2.26 15.89 -5.17
CA ILE A 312 2.88 16.14 -6.45
C ILE A 312 1.78 16.43 -7.48
N PRO A 313 1.65 17.69 -7.93
CA PRO A 313 0.58 18.11 -8.82
C PRO A 313 0.53 17.29 -10.12
N LYS A 314 -0.68 16.85 -10.49
CA LYS A 314 -0.97 16.10 -11.72
C LYS A 314 -0.22 14.76 -11.87
N ALA A 315 0.59 14.37 -10.90
CA ALA A 315 1.28 13.07 -10.94
C ALA A 315 0.27 11.92 -10.87
N PRO A 316 0.35 10.94 -11.78
CA PRO A 316 -0.54 9.78 -11.82
C PRO A 316 -0.13 8.72 -10.78
N HIS A 317 -0.92 7.66 -10.67
CA HIS A 317 -0.53 6.48 -9.88
C HIS A 317 0.83 5.93 -10.33
N THR A 318 1.65 5.50 -9.39
CA THR A 318 3.01 4.98 -9.65
C THR A 318 3.96 5.97 -10.35
N PHE A 319 3.80 7.27 -10.09
CA PHE A 319 4.63 8.32 -10.69
C PHE A 319 6.13 8.13 -10.41
N ASP A 320 6.50 7.58 -9.27
CA ASP A 320 7.86 7.26 -8.84
C ASP A 320 8.53 6.18 -9.72
N LEU A 321 7.75 5.31 -10.38
CA LEU A 321 8.26 4.34 -11.34
C LEU A 321 8.64 4.98 -12.68
N ALA A 322 8.05 6.11 -13.04
CA ALA A 322 8.32 6.77 -14.31
C ALA A 322 9.71 7.40 -14.37
N VAL A 323 10.25 7.84 -13.24
CA VAL A 323 11.62 8.39 -13.15
C VAL A 323 12.68 7.37 -13.59
N SER A 324 12.44 6.09 -13.33
CA SER A 324 13.37 5.00 -13.66
C SER A 324 13.11 4.35 -15.03
N MET A 325 11.98 4.61 -15.69
CA MET A 325 11.51 3.74 -16.78
C MET A 325 11.30 4.42 -18.15
N LYS A 326 11.29 5.76 -18.28
CA LYS A 326 10.99 6.41 -19.57
C LYS A 326 11.94 7.52 -19.92
N LYS A 327 12.65 7.33 -21.05
CA LYS A 327 13.38 8.40 -21.74
C LYS A 327 12.47 9.52 -22.27
N ASP A 328 11.16 9.29 -22.44
CA ASP A 328 10.23 10.18 -23.17
C ASP A 328 8.88 10.42 -22.44
N GLY A 329 8.78 10.17 -21.12
CA GLY A 329 7.61 10.50 -20.31
C GLY A 329 7.69 11.91 -19.71
N PRO A 330 6.59 12.46 -19.17
CA PRO A 330 6.67 13.69 -18.39
C PRO A 330 7.73 13.51 -17.31
N VAL A 331 8.62 14.50 -17.19
CA VAL A 331 9.71 14.47 -16.20
C VAL A 331 9.07 14.38 -14.81
N MET A 332 9.12 13.21 -14.22
CA MET A 332 8.69 13.01 -12.85
C MET A 332 9.84 13.40 -11.94
N MET A 333 9.55 14.09 -10.86
CA MET A 333 10.53 14.53 -9.90
C MET A 333 11.19 13.35 -9.20
N ASP A 334 12.52 13.35 -9.10
CA ASP A 334 13.24 12.39 -8.27
C ASP A 334 13.17 12.83 -6.80
N ILE A 335 12.34 12.13 -6.04
CA ILE A 335 12.13 12.36 -4.61
C ILE A 335 12.97 11.41 -3.73
N THR A 336 13.82 10.60 -4.33
CA THR A 336 14.60 9.58 -3.60
C THR A 336 15.41 10.19 -2.46
N ASP A 337 16.15 11.25 -2.74
CA ASP A 337 16.97 11.94 -1.73
C ASP A 337 16.14 12.59 -0.62
N LEU A 338 14.94 13.09 -0.95
CA LEU A 338 14.03 13.67 0.03
C LEU A 338 13.51 12.60 0.99
N VAL A 339 13.10 11.44 0.45
CA VAL A 339 12.63 10.30 1.25
C VAL A 339 13.74 9.80 2.18
N PHE A 340 14.97 9.64 1.67
CA PHE A 340 16.09 9.20 2.52
C PHE A 340 16.52 10.25 3.53
N ALA A 341 16.43 11.54 3.22
CA ALA A 341 16.68 12.60 4.20
C ALA A 341 15.68 12.52 5.38
N TRP A 342 14.41 12.20 5.09
CA TRP A 342 13.41 11.98 6.14
C TRP A 342 13.66 10.67 6.91
N LEU A 343 13.99 9.56 6.23
CA LEU A 343 14.33 8.29 6.88
C LEU A 343 15.57 8.42 7.77
N ASP A 344 16.60 9.15 7.33
CA ASP A 344 17.83 9.38 8.08
C ASP A 344 17.56 10.03 9.44
N GLN A 345 16.68 11.03 9.51
CA GLN A 345 16.36 11.68 10.79
C GLN A 345 15.66 10.78 11.82
N HIS A 346 14.98 9.71 11.34
CA HIS A 346 14.25 8.80 12.20
C HIS A 346 15.00 7.49 12.48
N LEU A 347 15.83 7.03 11.55
CA LEU A 347 16.48 5.72 11.61
C LEU A 347 17.98 5.79 11.87
N LYS A 348 18.66 6.91 11.59
CA LYS A 348 20.09 7.04 11.93
C LYS A 348 20.29 7.59 13.33
N PRO A 349 21.42 7.25 13.99
CA PRO A 349 21.73 7.83 15.30
C PRO A 349 21.78 9.36 15.17
N LYS A 350 21.20 10.04 16.15
CA LYS A 350 21.42 11.49 16.25
C LYS A 350 22.91 11.74 16.51
N THR A 351 23.60 12.39 15.59
CA THR A 351 24.94 12.91 15.87
C THR A 351 24.83 13.85 17.06
N LYS A 352 25.55 13.52 18.13
CA LYS A 352 25.65 14.36 19.33
C LYS A 352 26.30 15.69 19.01
#